data_bd1192b56e3abc2d8ee8d841142e82ed
#
_entry.id   bd1192b56e3abc2d8ee8d841142e82ed
#
_cell.length_a   1.000
_cell.length_b   1.000
_cell.length_c   1.000
_cell.angle_alpha   90.00
_cell.angle_beta   90.00
_cell.angle_gamma   90.00
#
_symmetry.space_group_name_H-M   'P 1'
#
loop_
_entity.id
_entity.type
_entity.pdbx_description
1 polymer ?
#
loop_
_entity_poly.entity_id
_entity_poly.type
_entity_poly.pdbx_seq_one_letter_code
_entity_poly.pdbx_strand_id
1 'polypeptide(L)'
;MKSNLKVMTIIGTRPEIIRLACVMQELDKYVNQIIVHTGQNYDYELNEIFFKELEIRKPDYFMNVDTSSLGNVLGGILIKAEEIMRAEQPDAVLILGDTNSSIAGIMAKRLKIPIYHIEAGNRCFDFNVPEEINRRIIDHIADFNLVYTEHARRH
;
A
#
# COMPACT_ATOMS: atom_id res chain seq x y z
N MET A 1 5.18 -11.09 23.14
CA MET A 1 3.82 -11.49 22.78
C MET A 1 3.40 -10.73 21.54
N LYS A 2 2.81 -11.40 20.56
CA LYS A 2 2.24 -10.77 19.38
C LYS A 2 0.98 -10.00 19.79
N SER A 3 0.83 -8.74 19.34
CA SER A 3 -0.36 -7.95 19.58
C SER A 3 -1.56 -8.53 18.80
N ASN A 4 -2.78 -8.33 19.31
CA ASN A 4 -4.00 -8.66 18.57
C ASN A 4 -4.34 -7.64 17.48
N LEU A 5 -3.56 -6.56 17.34
CA LEU A 5 -3.76 -5.56 16.30
C LEU A 5 -3.60 -6.20 14.91
N LYS A 6 -4.54 -5.88 14.03
CA LYS A 6 -4.56 -6.33 12.65
C LYS A 6 -4.13 -5.18 11.74
N VAL A 7 -3.00 -5.32 11.06
CA VAL A 7 -2.46 -4.30 10.16
C VAL A 7 -2.48 -4.82 8.73
N MET A 8 -3.11 -4.08 7.83
CA MET A 8 -3.15 -4.40 6.40
C MET A 8 -2.07 -3.61 5.66
N THR A 9 -1.12 -4.33 5.07
CA THR A 9 -0.06 -3.74 4.22
C THR A 9 -0.46 -3.90 2.76
N ILE A 10 -0.58 -2.77 2.04
CA ILE A 10 -0.99 -2.76 0.62
C ILE A 10 0.25 -2.50 -0.23
N ILE A 11 0.48 -3.40 -1.19
CA ILE A 11 1.60 -3.36 -2.14
C ILE A 11 1.08 -3.64 -3.55
N GLY A 12 1.81 -3.23 -4.57
CA GLY A 12 1.40 -3.51 -5.97
C GLY A 12 2.56 -3.56 -6.95
N THR A 13 3.74 -3.11 -6.54
CA THR A 13 4.93 -3.05 -7.41
C THR A 13 6.16 -3.60 -6.70
N ARG A 14 7.16 -4.01 -7.51
CA ARG A 14 8.44 -4.52 -6.97
C ARG A 14 9.16 -3.54 -6.05
N PRO A 15 9.27 -2.24 -6.39
CA PRO A 15 9.87 -1.27 -5.47
C PRO A 15 9.19 -1.21 -4.10
N GLU A 16 7.87 -1.33 -4.04
CA GLU A 16 7.14 -1.38 -2.77
C GLU A 16 7.49 -2.65 -1.97
N ILE A 17 7.54 -3.82 -2.62
CA ILE A 17 7.93 -5.08 -1.98
C ILE A 17 9.33 -4.98 -1.39
N ILE A 18 10.31 -4.52 -2.20
CA ILE A 18 11.71 -4.41 -1.78
C ILE A 18 11.86 -3.43 -0.60
N ARG A 19 11.23 -2.27 -0.70
CA ARG A 19 11.36 -1.20 0.31
C ARG A 19 10.62 -1.50 1.60
N LEU A 20 9.53 -2.25 1.53
CA LEU A 20 8.78 -2.68 2.71
C LEU A 20 9.25 -4.01 3.29
N ALA A 21 10.20 -4.71 2.68
CA ALA A 21 10.63 -6.05 3.10
C ALA A 21 10.89 -6.14 4.61
N CYS A 22 11.81 -5.32 5.13
CA CYS A 22 12.14 -5.32 6.55
C CYS A 22 10.95 -4.90 7.44
N VAL A 23 10.13 -3.97 6.96
CA VAL A 23 8.94 -3.52 7.70
C VAL A 23 7.92 -4.64 7.81
N MET A 24 7.64 -5.35 6.71
CA MET A 24 6.71 -6.48 6.69
C MET A 24 7.21 -7.62 7.58
N GLN A 25 8.51 -7.94 7.55
CA GLN A 25 9.11 -8.94 8.44
C GLN A 25 8.96 -8.57 9.92
N GLU A 26 9.16 -7.29 10.27
CA GLU A 26 8.98 -6.83 11.65
C GLU A 26 7.50 -6.84 12.05
N LEU A 27 6.59 -6.39 11.18
CA LEU A 27 5.15 -6.44 11.46
C LEU A 27 4.68 -7.87 11.74
N ASP A 28 5.15 -8.86 10.99
CA ASP A 28 4.80 -10.28 11.21
C ASP A 28 5.18 -10.81 12.60
N LYS A 29 6.18 -10.21 13.25
CA LYS A 29 6.58 -10.59 14.61
C LYS A 29 5.66 -10.00 15.69
N TYR A 30 5.10 -8.82 15.46
CA TYR A 30 4.44 -8.05 16.50
C TYR A 30 2.94 -7.90 16.35
N VAL A 31 2.40 -7.98 15.12
CA VAL A 31 0.98 -7.78 14.82
C VAL A 31 0.43 -8.89 13.93
N ASN A 32 -0.87 -9.00 13.83
CA ASN A 32 -1.52 -9.82 12.83
C ASN A 32 -1.52 -9.06 11.50
N GLN A 33 -0.46 -9.25 10.70
CA GLN A 33 -0.32 -8.58 9.41
C GLN A 33 -1.12 -9.29 8.33
N ILE A 34 -1.80 -8.51 7.48
CA ILE A 34 -2.45 -8.95 6.25
C ILE A 34 -1.76 -8.24 5.09
N ILE A 35 -1.14 -9.00 4.19
CA ILE A 35 -0.48 -8.47 3.01
C ILE A 35 -1.44 -8.58 1.82
N VAL A 36 -1.73 -7.44 1.19
CA VAL A 36 -2.62 -7.34 0.03
C VAL A 36 -1.83 -6.82 -1.16
N HIS A 37 -1.79 -7.60 -2.24
CA HIS A 37 -1.13 -7.21 -3.49
C HIS A 37 -2.17 -6.79 -4.53
N THR A 38 -2.04 -5.57 -5.07
CA THR A 38 -3.03 -5.03 -6.02
C THR A 38 -2.96 -5.68 -7.41
N GLY A 39 -1.86 -6.34 -7.76
CA GLY A 39 -1.73 -7.07 -9.01
C GLY A 39 -1.49 -6.20 -10.24
N GLN A 40 -0.96 -4.99 -10.07
CA GLN A 40 -0.69 -4.08 -11.19
C GLN A 40 0.39 -4.58 -12.18
N ASN A 41 1.28 -5.46 -11.76
CA ASN A 41 2.29 -6.08 -12.61
C ASN A 41 2.02 -7.59 -12.73
N TYR A 42 1.69 -8.02 -13.93
CA TYR A 42 1.23 -9.37 -14.29
C TYR A 42 2.29 -10.49 -14.16
N ASP A 43 3.53 -10.18 -13.81
CA ASP A 43 4.58 -11.20 -13.66
C ASP A 43 4.54 -11.83 -12.26
N TYR A 44 3.59 -12.75 -12.07
CA TYR A 44 3.48 -13.55 -10.85
C TYR A 44 4.80 -14.27 -10.51
N GLU A 45 5.45 -14.89 -11.51
CA GLU A 45 6.72 -15.59 -11.31
C GLU A 45 7.87 -14.66 -10.89
N LEU A 46 7.94 -13.47 -11.47
CA LEU A 46 8.94 -12.46 -11.07
C LEU A 46 8.67 -11.91 -9.66
N ASN A 47 7.42 -11.75 -9.26
CA ASN A 47 7.08 -11.32 -7.91
C ASN A 47 7.38 -12.42 -6.87
N GLU A 48 7.14 -13.68 -7.20
CA GLU A 48 7.40 -14.81 -6.30
C GLU A 48 8.89 -14.94 -5.93
N ILE A 49 9.79 -14.64 -6.88
CA ILE A 49 11.22 -14.60 -6.65
C ILE A 49 11.57 -13.58 -5.57
N PHE A 50 11.01 -12.37 -5.63
CA PHE A 50 11.28 -11.32 -4.63
C PHE A 50 10.79 -11.72 -3.24
N PHE A 51 9.60 -12.31 -3.11
CA PHE A 51 9.12 -12.77 -1.81
C PHE A 51 10.05 -13.82 -1.21
N LYS A 52 10.55 -14.74 -2.02
CA LYS A 52 11.46 -15.79 -1.59
C LYS A 52 12.85 -15.26 -1.21
N GLU A 53 13.44 -14.42 -2.08
CA GLU A 53 14.79 -13.88 -1.85
C GLU A 53 14.84 -12.89 -0.69
N LEU A 54 13.77 -12.14 -0.47
CA LEU A 54 13.64 -11.19 0.65
C LEU A 54 13.09 -11.85 1.93
N GLU A 55 12.90 -13.18 1.92
CA GLU A 55 12.36 -13.94 3.05
C GLU A 55 11.04 -13.37 3.60
N ILE A 56 10.18 -12.85 2.70
CA ILE A 56 8.86 -12.33 3.03
C ILE A 56 7.82 -13.40 2.68
N ARG A 57 6.83 -13.59 3.55
CA ARG A 57 5.73 -14.49 3.23
C ARG A 57 4.89 -13.99 2.06
N LYS A 58 4.23 -14.91 1.37
CA LYS A 58 3.33 -14.56 0.26
C LYS A 58 2.18 -13.67 0.75
N PRO A 59 1.67 -12.77 -0.11
CA PRO A 59 0.45 -12.02 0.17
C PRO A 59 -0.74 -12.93 0.51
N ASP A 60 -1.57 -12.47 1.44
CA ASP A 60 -2.82 -13.14 1.81
C ASP A 60 -3.88 -12.95 0.72
N TYR A 61 -3.81 -11.81 0.03
CA TYR A 61 -4.75 -11.44 -1.04
C TYR A 61 -4.03 -10.90 -2.27
N PHE A 62 -4.50 -11.34 -3.44
CA PHE A 62 -4.19 -10.75 -4.74
C PHE A 62 -5.47 -10.17 -5.33
N MET A 63 -5.49 -8.85 -5.58
CA MET A 63 -6.68 -8.19 -6.14
C MET A 63 -6.91 -8.54 -7.61
N ASN A 64 -5.83 -8.81 -8.38
CA ASN A 64 -5.88 -9.13 -9.81
C ASN A 64 -6.75 -8.14 -10.59
N VAL A 65 -6.47 -6.84 -10.42
CA VAL A 65 -7.23 -5.78 -11.08
C VAL A 65 -7.06 -5.82 -12.60
N ASP A 66 -8.12 -5.51 -13.32
CA ASP A 66 -8.07 -5.38 -14.78
C ASP A 66 -7.18 -4.19 -15.16
N THR A 67 -6.15 -4.47 -15.97
CA THR A 67 -5.15 -3.47 -16.40
C THR A 67 -5.41 -2.93 -17.81
N SER A 68 -6.55 -3.23 -18.41
CA SER A 68 -6.91 -2.81 -19.78
C SER A 68 -7.07 -1.29 -19.93
N SER A 69 -7.36 -0.57 -18.84
CA SER A 69 -7.41 0.88 -18.81
C SER A 69 -7.04 1.42 -17.43
N LEU A 70 -6.62 2.69 -17.37
CA LEU A 70 -6.36 3.36 -16.09
C LEU A 70 -7.61 3.37 -15.18
N GLY A 71 -8.78 3.61 -15.75
CA GLY A 71 -10.05 3.60 -15.02
C GLY A 71 -10.33 2.23 -14.39
N ASN A 72 -10.09 1.15 -15.12
CA ASN A 72 -10.25 -0.21 -14.61
C ASN A 72 -9.26 -0.53 -13.49
N VAL A 73 -8.00 -0.09 -13.62
CA VAL A 73 -7.00 -0.24 -12.55
C VAL A 73 -7.46 0.48 -11.28
N LEU A 74 -7.74 1.76 -11.38
CA LEU A 74 -8.11 2.58 -10.20
C LEU A 74 -9.44 2.11 -9.59
N GLY A 75 -10.45 1.90 -10.42
CA GLY A 75 -11.76 1.40 -10.00
C GLY A 75 -11.68 0.01 -9.38
N GLY A 76 -10.90 -0.89 -9.99
CA GLY A 76 -10.67 -2.24 -9.49
C GLY A 76 -9.99 -2.25 -8.12
N ILE A 77 -8.97 -1.40 -7.93
CA ILE A 77 -8.30 -1.25 -6.62
C ILE A 77 -9.30 -0.79 -5.56
N LEU A 78 -10.12 0.22 -5.85
CA LEU A 78 -11.10 0.74 -4.89
C LEU A 78 -12.14 -0.33 -4.51
N ILE A 79 -12.70 -1.03 -5.49
CA ILE A 79 -13.71 -2.09 -5.25
C ILE A 79 -13.12 -3.22 -4.42
N LYS A 80 -11.96 -3.73 -4.82
CA LYS A 80 -11.31 -4.85 -4.11
C LYS A 80 -10.79 -4.46 -2.73
N ALA A 81 -10.29 -3.24 -2.57
CA ALA A 81 -9.88 -2.72 -1.27
C ALA A 81 -11.07 -2.67 -0.31
N GLU A 82 -12.24 -2.20 -0.76
CA GLU A 82 -13.44 -2.20 0.08
C GLU A 82 -13.84 -3.61 0.51
N GLU A 83 -13.91 -4.56 -0.45
CA GLU A 83 -14.26 -5.95 -0.17
C GLU A 83 -13.36 -6.55 0.92
N ILE A 84 -12.03 -6.43 0.74
CA ILE A 84 -11.04 -7.03 1.65
C ILE A 84 -11.05 -6.32 3.01
N MET A 85 -11.11 -4.98 3.05
CA MET A 85 -11.15 -4.22 4.30
C MET A 85 -12.41 -4.51 5.12
N ARG A 86 -13.57 -4.71 4.47
CA ARG A 86 -14.80 -5.09 5.16
C ARG A 86 -14.76 -6.52 5.70
N ALA A 87 -14.14 -7.44 4.98
CA ALA A 87 -13.98 -8.83 5.40
C ALA A 87 -13.00 -8.95 6.57
N GLU A 88 -11.86 -8.27 6.47
CA GLU A 88 -10.76 -8.39 7.43
C GLU A 88 -10.87 -7.46 8.63
N GLN A 89 -11.52 -6.32 8.48
CA GLN A 89 -11.67 -5.29 9.53
C GLN A 89 -10.32 -4.93 10.18
N PRO A 90 -9.32 -4.44 9.42
CA PRO A 90 -8.03 -4.11 9.98
C PRO A 90 -8.11 -2.89 10.91
N ASP A 91 -7.26 -2.87 11.93
CA ASP A 91 -7.12 -1.74 12.85
C ASP A 91 -6.32 -0.59 12.24
N ALA A 92 -5.50 -0.89 11.22
CA ALA A 92 -4.72 0.10 10.48
C ALA A 92 -4.36 -0.41 9.07
N VAL A 93 -4.12 0.55 8.16
CA VAL A 93 -3.62 0.30 6.82
C VAL A 93 -2.26 0.97 6.67
N LEU A 94 -1.28 0.21 6.13
CA LEU A 94 0.05 0.69 5.79
C LEU A 94 0.18 0.78 4.27
N ILE A 95 0.63 1.93 3.79
CA ILE A 95 0.86 2.23 2.37
C ILE A 95 2.24 2.84 2.22
N LEU A 96 2.97 2.48 1.17
CA LEU A 96 4.24 3.09 0.81
C LEU A 96 4.13 3.80 -0.53
N GLY A 97 4.56 5.07 -0.56
CA GLY A 97 4.74 5.83 -1.81
C GLY A 97 3.44 6.22 -2.48
N ASP A 98 3.48 6.20 -3.81
CA ASP A 98 2.57 6.96 -4.66
C ASP A 98 2.12 6.20 -5.91
N THR A 99 2.34 4.90 -5.97
CA THR A 99 1.82 4.08 -7.06
C THR A 99 0.28 4.04 -7.01
N ASN A 100 -0.35 3.49 -8.06
CA ASN A 100 -1.80 3.34 -8.05
C ASN A 100 -2.33 2.53 -6.85
N SER A 101 -1.49 1.69 -6.21
CA SER A 101 -1.87 0.98 -4.98
C SER A 101 -2.30 1.92 -3.87
N SER A 102 -1.72 3.12 -3.82
CA SER A 102 -2.02 4.12 -2.77
C SER A 102 -3.46 4.60 -2.78
N ILE A 103 -4.16 4.50 -3.91
CA ILE A 103 -5.57 4.88 -4.06
C ILE A 103 -6.49 4.03 -3.14
N ALA A 104 -6.07 2.82 -2.77
CA ALA A 104 -6.77 2.01 -1.78
C ALA A 104 -6.97 2.75 -0.45
N GLY A 105 -6.10 3.70 -0.12
CA GLY A 105 -6.21 4.57 1.05
C GLY A 105 -7.52 5.36 1.10
N ILE A 106 -8.10 5.70 -0.05
CA ILE A 106 -9.41 6.37 -0.10
C ILE A 106 -10.48 5.50 0.59
N MET A 107 -10.47 4.18 0.33
CA MET A 107 -11.43 3.27 0.96
C MET A 107 -11.14 3.08 2.45
N ALA A 108 -9.87 2.96 2.85
CA ALA A 108 -9.49 2.92 4.25
C ALA A 108 -10.04 4.16 5.00
N LYS A 109 -9.82 5.35 4.46
CA LYS A 109 -10.32 6.59 5.07
C LYS A 109 -11.84 6.64 5.15
N ARG A 110 -12.54 6.22 4.10
CA ARG A 110 -14.02 6.15 4.06
C ARG A 110 -14.57 5.14 5.07
N LEU A 111 -13.86 4.06 5.32
CA LEU A 111 -14.19 3.02 6.31
C LEU A 111 -13.70 3.37 7.73
N LYS A 112 -13.09 4.55 7.92
CA LYS A 112 -12.57 5.05 9.20
C LYS A 112 -11.42 4.18 9.76
N ILE A 113 -10.65 3.57 8.88
CA ILE A 113 -9.45 2.81 9.23
C ILE A 113 -8.26 3.77 9.16
N PRO A 114 -7.47 3.91 10.23
CA PRO A 114 -6.28 4.77 10.26
C PRO A 114 -5.26 4.36 9.19
N ILE A 115 -4.69 5.35 8.50
CA ILE A 115 -3.72 5.17 7.43
C ILE A 115 -2.34 5.65 7.88
N TYR A 116 -1.35 4.78 7.76
CA TYR A 116 0.08 5.08 7.92
C TYR A 116 0.71 5.12 6.53
N HIS A 117 1.15 6.31 6.10
CA HIS A 117 1.76 6.51 4.78
C HIS A 117 3.26 6.70 4.91
N ILE A 118 4.05 5.73 4.42
CA ILE A 118 5.51 5.78 4.36
C ILE A 118 5.93 6.47 3.05
N GLU A 119 7.03 7.23 3.09
CA GLU A 119 7.52 8.07 1.99
C GLU A 119 6.64 9.29 1.71
N ALA A 120 5.95 9.75 2.73
CA ALA A 120 5.09 10.91 2.65
C ALA A 120 5.87 12.22 2.40
N GLY A 121 5.19 13.22 1.84
CA GLY A 121 5.72 14.56 1.65
C GLY A 121 6.67 14.74 0.45
N ASN A 122 6.96 13.70 -0.31
CA ASN A 122 7.73 13.83 -1.55
C ASN A 122 6.93 14.62 -2.60
N ARG A 123 7.64 15.49 -3.36
CA ARG A 123 7.04 16.29 -4.43
C ARG A 123 8.00 16.40 -5.61
N CYS A 124 7.47 16.30 -6.83
CA CYS A 124 8.18 16.70 -8.05
C CYS A 124 7.65 18.01 -8.64
N PHE A 125 6.50 18.48 -8.14
CA PHE A 125 5.84 19.72 -8.59
C PHE A 125 5.46 19.74 -10.08
N ASP A 126 5.37 18.56 -10.71
CA ASP A 126 4.96 18.39 -12.08
C ASP A 126 3.71 17.49 -12.15
N PHE A 127 2.56 18.06 -12.45
CA PHE A 127 1.29 17.33 -12.55
C PHE A 127 1.17 16.45 -13.82
N ASN A 128 2.14 16.51 -14.73
CA ASN A 128 2.22 15.55 -15.84
C ASN A 128 2.70 14.16 -15.35
N VAL A 129 3.27 14.09 -14.14
CA VAL A 129 3.68 12.84 -13.49
C VAL A 129 2.49 12.26 -12.74
N PRO A 130 1.95 11.09 -13.14
CA PRO A 130 0.77 10.50 -12.49
C PRO A 130 0.94 10.30 -10.99
N GLU A 131 2.13 9.92 -10.56
CA GLU A 131 2.48 9.71 -9.15
C GLU A 131 2.38 10.99 -8.31
N GLU A 132 2.57 12.17 -8.91
CA GLU A 132 2.42 13.44 -8.20
C GLU A 132 0.97 13.63 -7.72
N ILE A 133 0.01 13.19 -8.50
CA ILE A 133 -1.41 13.22 -8.14
C ILE A 133 -1.68 12.22 -7.01
N ASN A 134 -1.23 10.99 -7.16
CA ASN A 134 -1.42 9.93 -6.17
C ASN A 134 -0.84 10.32 -4.81
N ARG A 135 0.42 10.82 -4.77
CA ARG A 135 1.08 11.18 -3.51
C ARG A 135 0.38 12.32 -2.79
N ARG A 136 -0.13 13.30 -3.52
CA ARG A 136 -0.90 14.40 -2.92
C ARG A 136 -2.21 13.90 -2.32
N ILE A 137 -2.88 12.98 -2.97
CA ILE A 137 -4.11 12.37 -2.45
C ILE A 137 -3.80 11.63 -1.16
N ILE A 138 -2.84 10.70 -1.18
CA ILE A 138 -2.57 9.86 -0.02
C ILE A 138 -1.99 10.66 1.15
N ASP A 139 -1.09 11.61 0.91
CA ASP A 139 -0.57 12.49 1.95
C ASP A 139 -1.68 13.28 2.65
N HIS A 140 -2.68 13.75 1.87
CA HIS A 140 -3.75 14.56 2.41
C HIS A 140 -4.75 13.76 3.26
N ILE A 141 -4.99 12.49 2.92
CA ILE A 141 -5.97 11.66 3.62
C ILE A 141 -5.36 10.77 4.71
N ALA A 142 -4.04 10.55 4.70
CA ALA A 142 -3.37 9.75 5.71
C ALA A 142 -3.47 10.37 7.10
N ASP A 143 -3.56 9.52 8.12
CA ASP A 143 -3.59 9.96 9.52
C ASP A 143 -2.16 10.17 10.06
N PHE A 144 -1.22 9.38 9.56
CA PHE A 144 0.19 9.44 9.94
C PHE A 144 1.07 9.43 8.69
N ASN A 145 1.76 10.56 8.45
CA ASN A 145 2.71 10.74 7.36
C ASN A 145 4.14 10.48 7.86
N LEU A 146 4.73 9.37 7.43
CA LEU A 146 6.08 8.95 7.77
C LEU A 146 7.05 9.41 6.68
N VAL A 147 7.76 10.46 6.95
CA VAL A 147 8.64 11.14 5.99
C VAL A 147 10.09 10.71 6.12
N TYR A 148 10.85 10.75 5.03
CA TYR A 148 12.28 10.39 5.04
C TYR A 148 13.19 11.57 5.39
N THR A 149 12.74 12.80 5.16
CA THR A 149 13.57 13.99 5.33
C THR A 149 12.80 15.14 5.95
N GLU A 150 13.54 16.07 6.55
CA GLU A 150 12.98 17.32 7.05
C GLU A 150 12.38 18.18 5.91
N HIS A 151 12.94 18.06 4.70
CA HIS A 151 12.37 18.73 3.52
C HIS A 151 10.95 18.21 3.23
N ALA A 152 10.78 16.89 3.17
CA ALA A 152 9.48 16.28 2.94
C ALA A 152 8.46 16.60 4.05
N ARG A 153 8.93 16.76 5.31
CA ARG A 153 8.07 17.12 6.45
C ARG A 153 7.42 18.50 6.31
N ARG A 154 8.01 19.40 5.51
CA ARG A 154 7.52 20.77 5.33
C ARG A 154 6.40 20.88 4.28
N HIS A 155 6.13 19.82 3.56
CA HIS A 155 5.07 19.74 2.54
C HIS A 155 3.84 19.02 3.07
#